data_710ec7ae4ecc89c02aa8799f3fd5fb14
#
_entry.id   710ec7ae4ecc89c02aa8799f3fd5fb14
#
_cell.length_a   1.000
_cell.length_b   1.000
_cell.length_c   1.000
_cell.angle_alpha   90.00
_cell.angle_beta   90.00
_cell.angle_gamma   90.00
#
_symmetry.space_group_name_H-M   'P 1'
#
loop_
_entity.id
_entity.type
_entity.pdbx_description
1 polymer ?
#
loop_
_entity_poly.entity_id
_entity_poly.type
_entity_poly.pdbx_seq_one_letter_code
_entity_poly.pdbx_strand_id
1 'polypeptide(L)'
;MRRALLAAGLLGAGIVICGAAHALRLSRARTAARARLLALPVRRMALSHGEVAYVDCGPQPSGGDSGFGPGSGCETILSVHGLYGGYDQALDSVGSLSEYCRVIAPSRFGYPGSAVRGDGSPADQAAVFAEMLNRLGIERVFVLGASAGGTPAIRLALDHPERVSGLILLSSAAPWPSRPATPPGRMGPPAIMNHDWIMWLLSPFFSPVLGMDPRTIHGMLPLSERRTGADIDASITNRDMAVHFEDYPIEELKPPVLLLHARNDRVAPFAPPAGHVQSSMHRYPDLTTSLFPTGGHLIAGHGRQLEEAIRRFIGQHAG
;
A
#
# COMPACT_ATOMS: atom_id res chain seq x y z
N MET A 1 9.26 33.64 45.96
CA MET A 1 10.19 32.54 45.72
C MET A 1 9.53 31.16 45.93
N ARG A 2 9.01 30.79 47.13
CA ARG A 2 8.42 29.47 47.42
C ARG A 2 7.25 29.08 46.46
N ARG A 3 6.33 30.02 46.12
CA ARG A 3 5.22 29.72 45.17
C ARG A 3 5.68 29.43 43.74
N ALA A 4 6.74 30.08 43.27
CA ALA A 4 7.32 29.86 41.96
C ALA A 4 8.01 28.45 41.86
N LEU A 5 8.69 28.05 42.93
CA LEU A 5 9.32 26.73 43.05
C LEU A 5 8.28 25.59 43.09
N LEU A 6 7.17 25.81 43.83
CA LEU A 6 6.07 24.86 43.87
C LEU A 6 5.38 24.74 42.50
N ALA A 7 5.14 25.85 41.80
CA ALA A 7 4.56 25.82 40.44
C ALA A 7 5.48 25.14 39.42
N ALA A 8 6.79 25.40 39.47
CA ALA A 8 7.78 24.70 38.64
C ALA A 8 7.85 23.21 38.93
N GLY A 9 7.78 22.82 40.22
CA GLY A 9 7.73 21.40 40.61
C GLY A 9 6.47 20.69 40.13
N LEU A 10 5.30 21.34 40.22
CA LEU A 10 4.03 20.76 39.72
C LEU A 10 4.01 20.67 38.19
N LEU A 11 4.53 21.63 37.46
CA LEU A 11 4.70 21.60 36.02
C LEU A 11 5.67 20.46 35.59
N GLY A 12 6.80 20.35 36.29
CA GLY A 12 7.76 19.27 36.04
C GLY A 12 7.16 17.87 36.27
N ALA A 13 6.46 17.70 37.41
CA ALA A 13 5.76 16.44 37.70
C ALA A 13 4.68 16.13 36.65
N GLY A 14 3.91 17.14 36.21
CA GLY A 14 2.91 16.98 35.15
C GLY A 14 3.51 16.53 33.83
N ILE A 15 4.63 17.12 33.41
CA ILE A 15 5.35 16.73 32.18
C ILE A 15 5.85 15.29 32.26
N VAL A 16 6.44 14.90 33.41
CA VAL A 16 6.93 13.52 33.61
C VAL A 16 5.78 12.51 33.58
N ILE A 17 4.66 12.80 34.24
CA ILE A 17 3.47 11.92 34.26
C ILE A 17 2.88 11.79 32.86
N CYS A 18 2.73 12.90 32.12
CA CYS A 18 2.25 12.89 30.74
C CYS A 18 3.20 12.10 29.82
N GLY A 19 4.50 12.28 29.96
CA GLY A 19 5.52 11.57 29.22
C GLY A 19 5.48 10.05 29.51
N ALA A 20 5.37 9.66 30.76
CA ALA A 20 5.25 8.24 31.15
C ALA A 20 3.96 7.60 30.64
N ALA A 21 2.83 8.32 30.73
CA ALA A 21 1.56 7.84 30.19
C ALA A 21 1.62 7.68 28.66
N HIS A 22 2.25 8.60 27.95
CA HIS A 22 2.45 8.54 26.50
C HIS A 22 3.34 7.36 26.10
N ALA A 23 4.46 7.16 26.80
CA ALA A 23 5.35 6.02 26.56
C ALA A 23 4.66 4.67 26.83
N LEU A 24 3.84 4.59 27.87
CA LEU A 24 3.06 3.38 28.18
C LEU A 24 2.02 3.09 27.08
N ARG A 25 1.31 4.11 26.57
CA ARG A 25 0.36 3.96 25.48
C ARG A 25 1.05 3.47 24.20
N LEU A 26 2.19 4.05 23.84
CA LEU A 26 2.98 3.60 22.70
C LEU A 26 3.47 2.15 22.88
N SER A 27 3.97 1.80 24.06
CA SER A 27 4.42 0.44 24.35
C SER A 27 3.27 -0.57 24.17
N ARG A 28 2.09 -0.27 24.70
CA ARG A 28 0.89 -1.12 24.52
C ARG A 28 0.48 -1.22 23.05
N ALA A 29 0.50 -0.11 22.31
CA ALA A 29 0.18 -0.11 20.89
C ALA A 29 1.17 -0.95 20.07
N ARG A 30 2.46 -0.90 20.37
CA ARG A 30 3.50 -1.76 19.76
C ARG A 30 3.29 -3.23 20.06
N THR A 31 2.98 -3.57 21.31
CA THR A 31 2.68 -4.95 21.70
C THR A 31 1.45 -5.47 20.96
N ALA A 32 0.37 -4.69 20.91
CA ALA A 32 -0.83 -5.05 20.17
C ALA A 32 -0.57 -5.18 18.67
N ALA A 33 0.24 -4.30 18.08
CA ALA A 33 0.61 -4.37 16.67
C ALA A 33 1.40 -5.66 16.35
N ARG A 34 2.37 -6.02 17.20
CA ARG A 34 3.11 -7.29 17.05
C ARG A 34 2.21 -8.51 17.21
N ALA A 35 1.31 -8.50 18.19
CA ALA A 35 0.34 -9.57 18.38
C ALA A 35 -0.56 -9.73 17.13
N ARG A 36 -1.00 -8.63 16.52
CA ARG A 36 -1.77 -8.65 15.27
C ARG A 36 -0.96 -9.28 14.13
N LEU A 37 0.29 -8.89 13.94
CA LEU A 37 1.16 -9.45 12.91
C LEU A 37 1.38 -10.95 13.10
N LEU A 38 1.61 -11.40 14.34
CA LEU A 38 1.83 -12.80 14.68
C LEU A 38 0.56 -13.68 14.57
N ALA A 39 -0.63 -13.06 14.65
CA ALA A 39 -1.90 -13.77 14.51
C ALA A 39 -2.25 -14.10 13.05
N LEU A 40 -1.60 -13.48 12.09
CA LEU A 40 -1.83 -13.76 10.67
C LEU A 40 -1.15 -15.08 10.25
N PRO A 41 -1.77 -15.84 9.33
CA PRO A 41 -1.20 -17.10 8.82
C PRO A 41 -0.08 -16.81 7.80
N VAL A 42 1.00 -16.20 8.27
CA VAL A 42 2.12 -15.79 7.43
C VAL A 42 2.90 -17.01 6.95
N ARG A 43 3.09 -17.07 5.65
CA ARG A 43 3.97 -18.03 4.98
C ARG A 43 5.27 -17.33 4.57
N ARG A 44 6.32 -18.12 4.38
CA ARG A 44 7.61 -17.66 3.91
C ARG A 44 8.02 -18.46 2.69
N MET A 45 8.50 -17.77 1.67
CA MET A 45 8.94 -18.39 0.43
C MET A 45 10.38 -18.00 0.14
N ALA A 46 11.24 -18.99 -0.04
CA ALA A 46 12.60 -18.76 -0.51
C ALA A 46 12.55 -18.54 -2.03
N LEU A 47 13.00 -17.38 -2.48
CA LEU A 47 13.11 -16.99 -3.87
C LEU A 47 14.58 -16.79 -4.25
N SER A 48 14.86 -16.53 -5.52
CA SER A 48 16.21 -16.38 -6.05
C SER A 48 17.05 -15.30 -5.34
N HIS A 49 16.41 -14.29 -4.76
CA HIS A 49 17.06 -13.14 -4.10
C HIS A 49 17.02 -13.17 -2.57
N GLY A 50 16.30 -14.12 -1.99
CA GLY A 50 16.07 -14.21 -0.55
C GLY A 50 14.64 -14.58 -0.20
N GLU A 51 14.25 -14.37 1.04
CA GLU A 51 12.95 -14.74 1.56
C GLU A 51 11.90 -13.64 1.34
N VAL A 52 10.68 -14.05 1.03
CA VAL A 52 9.48 -13.19 1.00
C VAL A 52 8.45 -13.74 1.97
N ALA A 53 7.98 -12.89 2.89
CA ALA A 53 6.85 -13.19 3.76
C ALA A 53 5.55 -12.76 3.08
N TYR A 54 4.52 -13.60 3.15
CA TYR A 54 3.22 -13.32 2.54
C TYR A 54 2.10 -14.03 3.29
N VAL A 55 0.88 -13.55 3.11
CA VAL A 55 -0.36 -14.24 3.48
C VAL A 55 -1.00 -14.79 2.22
N ASP A 56 -1.50 -16.02 2.28
CA ASP A 56 -2.27 -16.70 1.24
C ASP A 56 -3.58 -17.16 1.88
N CYS A 57 -4.66 -16.53 1.55
CA CYS A 57 -5.97 -16.77 2.16
C CYS A 57 -7.11 -16.63 1.15
N GLY A 58 -8.31 -16.98 1.61
CA GLY A 58 -9.51 -16.99 0.78
C GLY A 58 -9.76 -18.36 0.12
N PRO A 59 -10.82 -18.46 -0.68
CA PRO A 59 -11.15 -19.68 -1.42
C PRO A 59 -9.99 -20.06 -2.34
N GLN A 60 -9.69 -21.34 -2.41
CA GLN A 60 -8.69 -21.83 -3.38
C GLN A 60 -9.40 -22.12 -4.71
N PRO A 61 -8.78 -21.87 -5.86
CA PRO A 61 -9.31 -22.27 -7.14
C PRO A 61 -9.50 -23.79 -7.15
N SER A 62 -10.71 -24.24 -6.91
CA SER A 62 -11.14 -25.63 -7.11
C SER A 62 -12.02 -25.62 -8.34
N GLY A 63 -11.92 -26.60 -9.22
CA GLY A 63 -12.68 -26.68 -10.45
C GLY A 63 -14.20 -26.81 -10.25
N GLY A 64 -14.79 -26.02 -9.36
CA GLY A 64 -16.20 -25.96 -9.00
C GLY A 64 -16.60 -24.58 -8.57
N ASP A 65 -17.72 -24.18 -9.05
CA ASP A 65 -18.57 -23.01 -8.85
C ASP A 65 -18.19 -22.07 -7.69
N SER A 66 -17.51 -20.97 -7.98
CA SER A 66 -17.32 -19.84 -7.08
C SER A 66 -17.91 -18.58 -7.71
N GLY A 67 -18.85 -17.98 -7.02
CA GLY A 67 -19.81 -16.95 -7.35
C GLY A 67 -19.43 -15.67 -8.11
N PHE A 68 -18.53 -15.72 -9.07
CA PHE A 68 -18.28 -14.65 -10.03
C PHE A 68 -18.49 -15.16 -11.46
N GLY A 69 -19.68 -14.94 -11.99
CA GLY A 69 -20.01 -15.18 -13.39
C GLY A 69 -20.04 -16.65 -13.87
N PRO A 70 -20.52 -16.92 -15.08
CA PRO A 70 -20.61 -18.27 -15.63
C PRO A 70 -19.21 -18.82 -15.94
N GLY A 71 -18.78 -19.80 -15.18
CA GLY A 71 -17.53 -20.54 -15.41
C GLY A 71 -16.34 -20.11 -14.56
N SER A 72 -16.50 -19.21 -13.61
CA SER A 72 -15.40 -18.69 -12.81
C SER A 72 -15.00 -19.63 -11.67
N GLY A 73 -13.81 -20.17 -11.78
CA GLY A 73 -13.04 -20.51 -10.60
C GLY A 73 -12.79 -19.23 -9.74
N CYS A 74 -12.41 -19.39 -8.47
CA CYS A 74 -12.08 -18.26 -7.60
C CYS A 74 -10.91 -17.47 -8.19
N GLU A 75 -11.14 -16.20 -8.54
CA GLU A 75 -10.09 -15.30 -9.02
C GLU A 75 -9.04 -15.04 -7.94
N THR A 76 -7.80 -14.83 -8.37
CA THR A 76 -6.70 -14.53 -7.45
C THR A 76 -6.34 -13.05 -7.52
N ILE A 77 -6.22 -12.42 -6.36
CA ILE A 77 -5.74 -11.04 -6.19
C ILE A 77 -4.33 -11.07 -5.60
N LEU A 78 -3.36 -10.49 -6.31
CA LEU A 78 -2.06 -10.11 -5.74
C LEU A 78 -2.21 -8.70 -5.16
N SER A 79 -2.19 -8.57 -3.83
CA SER A 79 -2.34 -7.28 -3.16
C SER A 79 -1.00 -6.70 -2.76
N VAL A 80 -0.67 -5.54 -3.32
CA VAL A 80 0.62 -4.84 -3.15
C VAL A 80 0.40 -3.61 -2.28
N HIS A 81 0.87 -3.66 -1.03
CA HIS A 81 0.65 -2.63 -0.01
C HIS A 81 1.39 -1.31 -0.28
N GLY A 82 0.96 -0.26 0.41
CA GLY A 82 1.58 1.07 0.38
C GLY A 82 2.73 1.27 1.36
N LEU A 83 3.09 2.55 1.55
CA LEU A 83 4.11 2.98 2.51
C LEU A 83 3.74 2.57 3.94
N TYR A 84 4.71 2.16 4.74
CA TYR A 84 4.55 1.63 6.10
C TYR A 84 3.67 0.38 6.20
N GLY A 85 3.47 -0.33 5.09
CA GLY A 85 2.69 -1.55 5.02
C GLY A 85 3.46 -2.82 5.36
N GLY A 86 2.98 -3.91 4.80
CA GLY A 86 3.46 -5.27 4.93
C GLY A 86 2.33 -6.21 4.49
N TYR A 87 2.50 -7.51 4.66
CA TYR A 87 1.46 -8.50 4.36
C TYR A 87 0.13 -8.22 5.08
N ASP A 88 0.17 -7.61 6.26
CA ASP A 88 -1.02 -7.21 7.03
C ASP A 88 -1.81 -6.12 6.32
N GLN A 89 -1.15 -5.04 5.89
CA GLN A 89 -1.81 -3.94 5.18
C GLN A 89 -2.22 -4.35 3.76
N ALA A 90 -1.44 -5.22 3.11
CA ALA A 90 -1.81 -5.80 1.83
C ALA A 90 -3.13 -6.59 1.95
N LEU A 91 -3.31 -7.37 3.01
CA LEU A 91 -4.55 -8.07 3.30
C LEU A 91 -5.70 -7.10 3.63
N ASP A 92 -5.44 -6.10 4.49
CA ASP A 92 -6.44 -5.09 4.87
C ASP A 92 -6.97 -4.31 3.65
N SER A 93 -6.13 -4.11 2.62
CA SER A 93 -6.50 -3.36 1.41
C SER A 93 -7.55 -4.06 0.54
N VAL A 94 -7.69 -5.37 0.65
CA VAL A 94 -8.72 -6.14 -0.08
C VAL A 94 -10.00 -6.32 0.74
N GLY A 95 -9.96 -6.11 2.07
CA GLY A 95 -11.12 -6.21 2.94
C GLY A 95 -11.86 -7.54 2.79
N SER A 96 -13.20 -7.46 2.64
CA SER A 96 -14.08 -8.63 2.49
C SER A 96 -13.94 -9.37 1.15
N LEU A 97 -13.19 -8.84 0.17
CA LEU A 97 -12.92 -9.58 -1.07
C LEU A 97 -12.20 -10.91 -0.82
N SER A 98 -11.47 -11.03 0.29
CA SER A 98 -10.86 -12.29 0.73
C SER A 98 -11.86 -13.42 1.05
N GLU A 99 -13.15 -13.10 1.18
CA GLU A 99 -14.21 -14.11 1.32
C GLU A 99 -14.60 -14.74 -0.02
N TYR A 100 -14.28 -14.08 -1.13
CA TYR A 100 -14.70 -14.45 -2.49
C TYR A 100 -13.53 -14.76 -3.42
N CYS A 101 -12.37 -14.16 -3.18
CA CYS A 101 -11.17 -14.30 -4.00
C CYS A 101 -10.04 -14.91 -3.19
N ARG A 102 -9.17 -15.68 -3.84
CA ARG A 102 -7.87 -16.00 -3.26
C ARG A 102 -7.02 -14.74 -3.20
N VAL A 103 -6.41 -14.47 -2.07
CA VAL A 103 -5.57 -13.28 -1.87
C VAL A 103 -4.15 -13.71 -1.57
N ILE A 104 -3.22 -13.25 -2.39
CA ILE A 104 -1.78 -13.31 -2.13
C ILE A 104 -1.35 -11.91 -1.71
N ALA A 105 -0.96 -11.77 -0.44
CA ALA A 105 -0.60 -10.49 0.18
C ALA A 105 0.85 -10.51 0.65
N PRO A 106 1.84 -10.22 -0.22
CA PRO A 106 3.26 -10.20 0.15
C PRO A 106 3.64 -8.92 0.90
N SER A 107 4.64 -9.01 1.76
CA SER A 107 5.45 -7.87 2.13
C SER A 107 6.37 -7.50 0.99
N ARG A 108 6.40 -6.22 0.63
CA ARG A 108 7.35 -5.68 -0.34
C ARG A 108 8.78 -5.64 0.22
N PHE A 109 9.74 -5.27 -0.60
CA PHE A 109 11.16 -5.19 -0.22
C PHE A 109 11.39 -4.34 1.03
N GLY A 110 12.17 -4.88 1.99
CA GLY A 110 12.52 -4.21 3.23
C GLY A 110 11.40 -4.04 4.25
N TYR A 111 10.22 -4.61 3.97
CA TYR A 111 9.10 -4.72 4.90
C TYR A 111 9.11 -6.06 5.66
N PRO A 112 8.29 -6.24 6.72
CA PRO A 112 8.41 -7.37 7.63
C PRO A 112 8.52 -8.72 6.93
N GLY A 113 9.65 -9.41 7.15
CA GLY A 113 9.91 -10.75 6.68
C GLY A 113 10.30 -10.88 5.19
N SER A 114 10.54 -9.76 4.49
CA SER A 114 10.95 -9.78 3.08
C SER A 114 12.33 -9.17 2.86
N ALA A 115 13.18 -9.92 2.14
CA ALA A 115 14.49 -9.47 1.70
C ALA A 115 14.38 -8.38 0.62
N VAL A 116 15.49 -7.70 0.38
CA VAL A 116 15.64 -6.72 -0.71
C VAL A 116 16.47 -7.35 -1.82
N ARG A 117 16.02 -7.20 -3.07
CA ARG A 117 16.79 -7.55 -4.26
C ARG A 117 17.36 -6.27 -4.88
N GLY A 118 18.62 -6.32 -5.29
CA GLY A 118 19.29 -5.19 -5.92
C GLY A 118 19.23 -3.93 -5.06
N ASP A 119 18.83 -2.83 -5.65
CA ASP A 119 18.59 -1.56 -4.97
C ASP A 119 17.14 -1.43 -4.44
N GLY A 120 16.29 -2.40 -4.71
CA GLY A 120 14.88 -2.39 -4.32
C GLY A 120 13.96 -1.71 -5.33
N SER A 121 14.37 -1.62 -6.59
CA SER A 121 13.60 -0.97 -7.66
C SER A 121 12.22 -1.62 -7.88
N PRO A 122 11.22 -0.89 -8.41
CA PRO A 122 9.94 -1.46 -8.81
C PRO A 122 10.05 -2.57 -9.85
N ALA A 123 11.04 -2.51 -10.75
CA ALA A 123 11.31 -3.58 -11.72
C ALA A 123 11.77 -4.88 -11.03
N ASP A 124 12.68 -4.78 -10.06
CA ASP A 124 13.08 -5.93 -9.24
C ASP A 124 11.90 -6.48 -8.42
N GLN A 125 11.03 -5.61 -7.88
CA GLN A 125 9.83 -6.04 -7.16
C GLN A 125 8.84 -6.77 -8.10
N ALA A 126 8.63 -6.28 -9.31
CA ALA A 126 7.80 -6.93 -10.33
C ALA A 126 8.32 -8.33 -10.70
N ALA A 127 9.63 -8.45 -10.93
CA ALA A 127 10.27 -9.73 -11.21
C ALA A 127 10.09 -10.74 -10.05
N VAL A 128 10.18 -10.26 -8.81
CA VAL A 128 9.95 -11.10 -7.62
C VAL A 128 8.49 -11.54 -7.52
N PHE A 129 7.54 -10.68 -7.83
CA PHE A 129 6.13 -11.07 -7.86
C PHE A 129 5.86 -12.11 -8.95
N ALA A 130 6.44 -11.98 -10.14
CA ALA A 130 6.34 -12.98 -11.19
C ALA A 130 6.96 -14.34 -10.75
N GLU A 131 8.12 -14.33 -10.08
CA GLU A 131 8.72 -15.53 -9.50
C GLU A 131 7.82 -16.15 -8.43
N MET A 132 7.21 -15.36 -7.54
CA MET A 132 6.24 -15.84 -6.55
C MET A 132 5.05 -16.54 -7.21
N LEU A 133 4.45 -15.93 -8.23
CA LEU A 133 3.33 -16.51 -8.96
C LEU A 133 3.71 -17.85 -9.60
N ASN A 134 4.91 -17.96 -10.18
CA ASN A 134 5.44 -19.22 -10.73
C ASN A 134 5.57 -20.30 -9.64
N ARG A 135 6.12 -19.96 -8.48
CA ARG A 135 6.27 -20.91 -7.35
C ARG A 135 4.93 -21.36 -6.78
N LEU A 136 3.91 -20.50 -6.86
CA LEU A 136 2.55 -20.81 -6.39
C LEU A 136 1.70 -21.53 -7.44
N GLY A 137 2.21 -21.72 -8.66
CA GLY A 137 1.47 -22.31 -9.79
C GLY A 137 0.28 -21.44 -10.22
N ILE A 138 0.37 -20.12 -10.05
CA ILE A 138 -0.67 -19.17 -10.42
C ILE A 138 -0.31 -18.58 -11.78
N GLU A 139 -1.16 -18.79 -12.78
CA GLU A 139 -0.91 -18.29 -14.14
C GLU A 139 -1.20 -16.81 -14.27
N ARG A 140 -2.36 -16.36 -13.79
CA ARG A 140 -2.81 -14.96 -13.88
C ARG A 140 -3.45 -14.49 -12.60
N VAL A 141 -3.38 -13.18 -12.35
CA VAL A 141 -3.95 -12.52 -11.17
C VAL A 141 -4.53 -11.16 -11.53
N PHE A 142 -5.49 -10.71 -10.74
CA PHE A 142 -5.76 -9.29 -10.59
C PHE A 142 -4.71 -8.69 -9.65
N VAL A 143 -4.08 -7.59 -10.05
CA VAL A 143 -3.07 -6.93 -9.22
C VAL A 143 -3.68 -5.68 -8.59
N LEU A 144 -3.75 -5.64 -7.26
CA LEU A 144 -4.16 -4.45 -6.52
C LEU A 144 -2.93 -3.73 -5.98
N GLY A 145 -2.68 -2.53 -6.47
CA GLY A 145 -1.60 -1.66 -6.00
C GLY A 145 -2.16 -0.51 -5.15
N ALA A 146 -1.90 -0.53 -3.84
CA ALA A 146 -2.33 0.53 -2.93
C ALA A 146 -1.21 1.56 -2.71
N SER A 147 -1.52 2.86 -2.89
CA SER A 147 -0.58 3.95 -2.63
C SER A 147 0.78 3.74 -3.32
N ALA A 148 1.90 3.72 -2.59
CA ALA A 148 3.24 3.42 -3.12
C ALA A 148 3.35 2.03 -3.78
N GLY A 149 2.45 1.09 -3.45
CA GLY A 149 2.37 -0.23 -4.08
C GLY A 149 1.90 -0.20 -5.53
N GLY A 150 1.32 0.92 -5.97
CA GLY A 150 0.90 1.09 -7.37
C GLY A 150 2.07 1.10 -8.35
N THR A 151 3.21 1.67 -8.01
CA THR A 151 4.38 1.69 -8.90
C THR A 151 4.86 0.29 -9.27
N PRO A 152 5.17 -0.63 -8.32
CA PRO A 152 5.54 -1.99 -8.67
C PRO A 152 4.38 -2.81 -9.26
N ALA A 153 3.11 -2.48 -8.97
CA ALA A 153 1.96 -3.11 -9.60
C ALA A 153 1.85 -2.73 -11.09
N ILE A 154 2.04 -1.46 -11.43
CA ILE A 154 2.11 -0.98 -12.81
C ILE A 154 3.30 -1.64 -13.52
N ARG A 155 4.45 -1.72 -12.87
CA ARG A 155 5.64 -2.34 -13.43
C ARG A 155 5.41 -3.82 -13.75
N LEU A 156 4.75 -4.57 -12.85
CA LEU A 156 4.37 -5.96 -13.11
C LEU A 156 3.44 -6.09 -14.33
N ALA A 157 2.49 -5.17 -14.47
CA ALA A 157 1.56 -5.18 -15.60
C ALA A 157 2.21 -4.82 -16.94
N LEU A 158 3.29 -4.01 -16.92
CA LEU A 158 4.08 -3.68 -18.09
C LEU A 158 5.05 -4.81 -18.48
N ASP A 159 5.78 -5.36 -17.49
CA ASP A 159 6.82 -6.37 -17.74
C ASP A 159 6.27 -7.78 -17.98
N HIS A 160 5.12 -8.08 -17.38
CA HIS A 160 4.48 -9.41 -17.40
C HIS A 160 2.97 -9.30 -17.68
N PRO A 161 2.56 -8.70 -18.81
CA PRO A 161 1.14 -8.48 -19.12
C PRO A 161 0.34 -9.78 -19.20
N GLU A 162 0.98 -10.88 -19.58
CA GLU A 162 0.37 -12.23 -19.62
C GLU A 162 -0.01 -12.76 -18.24
N ARG A 163 0.59 -12.22 -17.17
CA ARG A 163 0.34 -12.61 -15.78
C ARG A 163 -0.75 -11.79 -15.10
N VAL A 164 -1.23 -10.72 -15.74
CA VAL A 164 -2.16 -9.74 -15.15
C VAL A 164 -3.48 -9.75 -15.88
N SER A 165 -4.56 -10.18 -15.19
CA SER A 165 -5.93 -10.15 -15.72
C SER A 165 -6.53 -8.74 -15.67
N GLY A 166 -6.14 -7.95 -14.69
CA GLY A 166 -6.53 -6.55 -14.53
C GLY A 166 -5.71 -5.88 -13.44
N LEU A 167 -5.52 -4.56 -13.57
CA LEU A 167 -4.76 -3.74 -12.65
C LEU A 167 -5.71 -2.82 -11.85
N ILE A 168 -5.68 -2.90 -10.53
CA ILE A 168 -6.50 -2.11 -9.62
C ILE A 168 -5.60 -1.15 -8.86
N LEU A 169 -5.77 0.15 -9.06
CA LEU A 169 -4.99 1.21 -8.46
C LEU A 169 -5.81 1.91 -7.37
N LEU A 170 -5.49 1.63 -6.11
CA LEU A 170 -6.21 2.13 -4.94
C LEU A 170 -5.43 3.28 -4.29
N SER A 171 -5.91 4.52 -4.40
CA SER A 171 -5.22 5.74 -3.93
C SER A 171 -3.72 5.72 -4.29
N SER A 172 -3.44 5.20 -5.47
CA SER A 172 -2.10 4.84 -5.92
C SER A 172 -1.28 6.06 -6.34
N ALA A 173 0.06 5.90 -6.27
CA ALA A 173 0.96 6.70 -7.09
C ALA A 173 0.52 6.60 -8.55
N ALA A 174 0.57 7.72 -9.26
CA ALA A 174 0.18 7.80 -10.66
C ALA A 174 1.40 8.05 -11.55
N PRO A 175 1.39 7.55 -12.80
CA PRO A 175 2.41 7.91 -13.77
C PRO A 175 2.36 9.41 -14.04
N TRP A 176 3.49 9.98 -14.40
CA TRP A 176 3.56 11.38 -14.77
C TRP A 176 2.87 11.62 -16.14
N PRO A 177 2.13 12.72 -16.32
CA PRO A 177 1.45 13.00 -17.59
C PRO A 177 2.43 13.30 -18.72
N SER A 178 3.64 13.75 -18.40
CA SER A 178 4.77 13.97 -19.30
C SER A 178 6.05 13.89 -18.50
N ARG A 179 7.19 13.68 -19.17
CA ARG A 179 8.49 13.63 -18.52
C ARG A 179 8.76 14.93 -17.74
N PRO A 180 9.00 14.87 -16.42
CA PRO A 180 9.30 16.07 -15.65
C PRO A 180 10.68 16.62 -16.03
N ALA A 181 10.78 17.95 -16.18
CA ALA A 181 12.04 18.63 -16.53
C ALA A 181 13.14 18.36 -15.47
N THR A 182 12.75 18.22 -14.22
CA THR A 182 13.63 17.82 -13.12
C THR A 182 12.94 16.70 -12.35
N PRO A 183 13.54 15.48 -12.29
CA PRO A 183 12.97 14.41 -11.50
C PRO A 183 12.89 14.83 -10.02
N PRO A 184 11.81 14.47 -9.31
CA PRO A 184 11.67 14.80 -7.90
C PRO A 184 12.79 14.16 -7.07
N GLY A 185 13.16 14.82 -5.99
CA GLY A 185 14.02 14.26 -4.97
C GLY A 185 13.29 13.15 -4.17
N ARG A 186 13.67 12.96 -2.92
CA ARG A 186 12.98 12.00 -2.02
C ARG A 186 11.49 12.35 -1.92
N MET A 187 10.62 11.37 -2.20
CA MET A 187 9.16 11.50 -2.16
C MET A 187 8.58 10.62 -1.04
N GLY A 188 8.41 11.21 0.13
CA GLY A 188 7.89 10.51 1.31
C GLY A 188 8.22 11.27 2.60
N PRO A 189 7.79 10.77 3.75
CA PRO A 189 8.11 11.39 5.02
C PRO A 189 9.62 11.47 5.25
N PRO A 190 10.11 12.51 5.95
CA PRO A 190 11.49 12.57 6.38
C PRO A 190 11.90 11.31 7.17
N ALA A 191 13.13 10.81 6.98
CA ALA A 191 13.59 9.55 7.58
C ALA A 191 13.46 9.53 9.13
N ILE A 192 13.52 10.69 9.79
CA ILE A 192 13.29 10.81 11.23
C ILE A 192 11.87 10.37 11.64
N MET A 193 10.89 10.46 10.73
CA MET A 193 9.52 10.00 11.00
C MET A 193 9.39 8.47 10.98
N ASN A 194 10.41 7.73 10.53
CA ASN A 194 10.46 6.27 10.55
C ASN A 194 10.75 5.68 11.95
N HIS A 195 10.53 6.48 13.01
CA HIS A 195 10.65 6.07 14.40
C HIS A 195 9.28 6.02 15.08
N ASP A 196 8.99 4.93 15.77
CA ASP A 196 7.70 4.69 16.43
C ASP A 196 7.25 5.88 17.30
N TRP A 197 8.15 6.42 18.12
CA TRP A 197 7.80 7.48 19.06
C TRP A 197 7.55 8.83 18.37
N ILE A 198 8.26 9.15 17.29
CA ILE A 198 8.06 10.39 16.53
C ILE A 198 6.73 10.33 15.79
N MET A 199 6.50 9.25 15.04
CA MET A 199 5.25 9.08 14.30
C MET A 199 4.05 9.01 15.23
N TRP A 200 4.19 8.33 16.38
CA TRP A 200 3.17 8.29 17.42
C TRP A 200 2.84 9.69 17.98
N LEU A 201 3.86 10.49 18.24
CA LEU A 201 3.70 11.87 18.71
C LEU A 201 3.01 12.76 17.66
N LEU A 202 3.28 12.53 16.39
CA LEU A 202 2.72 13.28 15.26
C LEU A 202 1.33 12.76 14.83
N SER A 203 0.92 11.56 15.24
CA SER A 203 -0.34 10.96 14.81
C SER A 203 -1.60 11.80 15.08
N PRO A 204 -1.71 12.63 16.14
CA PRO A 204 -2.85 13.53 16.31
C PRO A 204 -3.01 14.56 15.18
N PHE A 205 -1.92 14.86 14.46
CA PHE A 205 -1.92 15.80 13.35
C PHE A 205 -2.26 15.14 11.99
N PHE A 206 -2.44 13.83 11.93
CA PHE A 206 -2.80 13.13 10.69
C PHE A 206 -4.10 13.66 10.09
N SER A 207 -5.12 13.92 10.92
CA SER A 207 -6.39 14.43 10.42
C SER A 207 -6.28 15.84 9.82
N PRO A 208 -5.75 16.87 10.50
CA PRO A 208 -5.66 18.22 9.94
C PRO A 208 -4.65 18.33 8.79
N VAL A 209 -3.58 17.53 8.79
CA VAL A 209 -2.50 17.63 7.77
C VAL A 209 -2.76 16.70 6.59
N LEU A 210 -3.01 15.41 6.85
CA LEU A 210 -3.09 14.37 5.85
C LEU A 210 -4.53 13.98 5.48
N GLY A 211 -5.53 14.41 6.26
CA GLY A 211 -6.91 13.96 6.11
C GLY A 211 -7.12 12.50 6.50
N MET A 212 -6.24 11.94 7.32
CA MET A 212 -6.26 10.54 7.77
C MET A 212 -6.65 10.44 9.23
N ASP A 213 -7.39 9.38 9.61
CA ASP A 213 -7.68 9.12 11.03
C ASP A 213 -6.38 8.91 11.82
N PRO A 214 -6.18 9.60 12.96
CA PRO A 214 -5.00 9.38 13.82
C PRO A 214 -4.77 7.92 14.20
N ARG A 215 -5.83 7.10 14.26
CA ARG A 215 -5.73 5.67 14.56
C ARG A 215 -5.04 4.86 13.48
N THR A 216 -4.85 5.39 12.28
CA THR A 216 -4.08 4.77 11.19
C THR A 216 -2.66 4.40 11.64
N ILE A 217 -2.09 5.12 12.63
CA ILE A 217 -0.78 4.80 13.22
C ILE A 217 -0.72 3.36 13.74
N HIS A 218 -1.82 2.81 14.26
CA HIS A 218 -1.85 1.45 14.78
C HIS A 218 -1.58 0.40 13.68
N GLY A 219 -1.99 0.66 12.44
CA GLY A 219 -1.68 -0.17 11.27
C GLY A 219 -0.23 -0.04 10.79
N MET A 220 0.41 1.09 11.07
CA MET A 220 1.80 1.34 10.67
C MET A 220 2.82 0.77 11.66
N LEU A 221 2.45 0.55 12.94
CA LEU A 221 3.35 0.02 13.96
C LEU A 221 3.66 -1.47 13.74
N PRO A 222 4.85 -1.93 14.16
CA PRO A 222 6.00 -1.12 14.56
C PRO A 222 6.77 -0.60 13.34
N LEU A 223 7.00 0.71 13.29
CA LEU A 223 7.75 1.37 12.20
C LEU A 223 9.21 0.91 12.13
N SER A 224 9.78 0.54 13.26
CA SER A 224 11.14 0.01 13.32
C SER A 224 11.36 -1.23 12.45
N GLU A 225 10.31 -2.03 12.23
CA GLU A 225 10.33 -3.22 11.37
C GLU A 225 9.99 -2.91 9.92
N ARG A 226 9.57 -1.67 9.61
CA ARG A 226 9.13 -1.20 8.27
C ARG A 226 10.06 -0.12 7.71
N ARG A 227 11.10 0.25 8.47
CA ARG A 227 11.99 1.38 8.14
C ARG A 227 12.68 1.22 6.80
N THR A 228 13.30 0.06 6.57
CA THR A 228 14.03 -0.21 5.33
C THR A 228 13.11 -0.07 4.11
N GLY A 229 11.93 -0.68 4.15
CA GLY A 229 10.94 -0.57 3.09
C GLY A 229 10.45 0.87 2.88
N ALA A 230 10.20 1.60 3.98
CA ALA A 230 9.78 3.00 3.91
C ALA A 230 10.88 3.91 3.31
N ASP A 231 12.15 3.62 3.57
CA ASP A 231 13.26 4.35 2.97
C ASP A 231 13.42 4.03 1.48
N ILE A 232 13.23 2.78 1.06
CA ILE A 232 13.16 2.36 -0.35
C ILE A 232 11.99 3.07 -1.03
N ASP A 233 10.81 3.06 -0.44
CA ASP A 233 9.65 3.74 -1.02
C ASP A 233 9.89 5.23 -1.25
N ALA A 234 10.43 5.91 -0.26
CA ALA A 234 10.64 7.35 -0.34
C ALA A 234 11.80 7.77 -1.27
N SER A 235 12.83 6.94 -1.40
CA SER A 235 14.04 7.26 -2.17
C SER A 235 14.06 6.64 -3.58
N ILE A 236 13.32 5.56 -3.80
CA ILE A 236 13.30 4.80 -5.05
C ILE A 236 11.88 4.71 -5.58
N THR A 237 10.98 3.92 -4.95
CA THR A 237 9.68 3.52 -5.51
C THR A 237 8.80 4.70 -5.92
N ASN A 238 8.61 5.70 -5.03
CA ASN A 238 7.68 6.80 -5.27
C ASN A 238 8.13 7.77 -6.36
N ARG A 239 9.41 7.81 -6.67
CA ARG A 239 9.99 8.68 -7.69
C ARG A 239 10.31 7.96 -8.99
N ASP A 240 10.20 6.64 -9.03
CA ASP A 240 10.68 5.79 -10.11
C ASP A 240 10.04 6.14 -11.45
N MET A 241 8.72 6.31 -11.50
CA MET A 241 7.99 6.72 -12.71
C MET A 241 8.36 8.11 -13.25
N ALA A 242 9.02 8.95 -12.43
CA ALA A 242 9.55 10.24 -12.87
C ALA A 242 11.00 10.13 -13.34
N VAL A 243 11.81 9.35 -12.63
CA VAL A 243 13.25 9.16 -12.92
C VAL A 243 13.44 8.32 -14.17
N HIS A 244 12.69 7.23 -14.27
CA HIS A 244 12.73 6.27 -15.37
C HIS A 244 11.47 6.37 -16.24
N PHE A 245 11.09 7.60 -16.60
CA PHE A 245 9.82 7.91 -17.30
C PHE A 245 9.61 7.03 -18.54
N GLU A 246 10.66 6.79 -19.33
CA GLU A 246 10.62 6.00 -20.55
C GLU A 246 10.38 4.50 -20.32
N ASP A 247 10.69 4.02 -19.12
CA ASP A 247 10.45 2.63 -18.73
C ASP A 247 8.98 2.39 -18.32
N TYR A 248 8.15 3.44 -18.37
CA TYR A 248 6.72 3.39 -18.06
C TYR A 248 5.85 3.82 -19.25
N PRO A 249 5.86 3.04 -20.36
CA PRO A 249 4.98 3.29 -21.50
C PRO A 249 3.54 2.87 -21.15
N ILE A 250 2.86 3.70 -20.35
CA ILE A 250 1.51 3.43 -19.82
C ILE A 250 0.51 3.19 -20.95
N GLU A 251 0.73 3.84 -22.10
CA GLU A 251 -0.07 3.72 -23.31
C GLU A 251 0.00 2.30 -23.92
N GLU A 252 0.98 1.49 -23.50
CA GLU A 252 1.17 0.11 -23.96
C GLU A 252 0.62 -0.93 -23.00
N LEU A 253 0.02 -0.50 -21.86
CA LEU A 253 -0.61 -1.43 -20.92
C LEU A 253 -1.65 -2.29 -21.61
N LYS A 254 -1.52 -3.61 -21.47
CA LYS A 254 -2.46 -4.58 -22.03
C LYS A 254 -3.64 -4.88 -21.11
N PRO A 255 -3.40 -5.06 -19.78
CA PRO A 255 -4.50 -5.31 -18.86
C PRO A 255 -5.40 -4.08 -18.71
N PRO A 256 -6.73 -4.29 -18.55
CA PRO A 256 -7.64 -3.22 -18.15
C PRO A 256 -7.26 -2.66 -16.78
N VAL A 257 -7.55 -1.38 -16.54
CA VAL A 257 -7.17 -0.67 -15.33
C VAL A 257 -8.41 -0.13 -14.62
N LEU A 258 -8.52 -0.38 -13.31
CA LEU A 258 -9.48 0.25 -12.42
C LEU A 258 -8.75 1.25 -11.52
N LEU A 259 -9.06 2.53 -11.63
CA LEU A 259 -8.55 3.59 -10.75
C LEU A 259 -9.60 3.96 -9.68
N LEU A 260 -9.25 3.77 -8.42
CA LEU A 260 -10.03 4.10 -7.24
C LEU A 260 -9.33 5.22 -6.47
N HIS A 261 -9.94 6.42 -6.41
CA HIS A 261 -9.27 7.57 -5.81
C HIS A 261 -10.25 8.56 -5.19
N ALA A 262 -9.86 9.18 -4.06
CA ALA A 262 -10.65 10.26 -3.47
C ALA A 262 -10.14 11.63 -3.96
N ARG A 263 -11.05 12.50 -4.38
CA ARG A 263 -10.69 13.85 -4.89
C ARG A 263 -10.02 14.74 -3.82
N ASN A 264 -10.30 14.47 -2.56
CA ASN A 264 -9.73 15.19 -1.41
C ASN A 264 -8.53 14.49 -0.77
N ASP A 265 -7.89 13.55 -1.47
CA ASP A 265 -6.64 12.92 -1.02
C ASP A 265 -5.53 13.97 -0.88
N ARG A 266 -4.90 14.03 0.28
CA ARG A 266 -3.79 14.96 0.60
C ARG A 266 -2.43 14.27 0.61
N VAL A 267 -2.39 12.95 0.56
CA VAL A 267 -1.17 12.14 0.54
C VAL A 267 -0.73 11.88 -0.90
N ALA A 268 -1.67 11.46 -1.75
CA ALA A 268 -1.51 11.35 -3.20
C ALA A 268 -2.54 12.26 -3.88
N PRO A 269 -2.27 13.57 -3.99
CA PRO A 269 -3.27 14.53 -4.43
C PRO A 269 -3.78 14.24 -5.84
N PHE A 270 -5.11 14.30 -6.02
CA PHE A 270 -5.77 13.92 -7.25
C PHE A 270 -5.49 14.89 -8.41
N ALA A 271 -5.53 16.19 -8.14
CA ALA A 271 -5.50 17.23 -9.17
C ALA A 271 -4.29 18.17 -9.03
N PRO A 272 -3.84 18.80 -10.16
CA PRO A 272 -2.85 19.86 -10.13
C PRO A 272 -3.27 21.05 -9.22
N PRO A 273 -2.31 21.84 -8.69
CA PRO A 273 -0.86 21.69 -8.86
C PRO A 273 -0.21 20.69 -7.89
N ALA A 274 -0.96 20.19 -6.89
CA ALA A 274 -0.41 19.35 -5.83
C ALA A 274 -0.20 17.88 -6.26
N GLY A 275 -0.97 17.40 -7.25
CA GLY A 275 -0.92 16.05 -7.75
C GLY A 275 -1.15 15.98 -9.26
N HIS A 276 -1.01 14.79 -9.82
CA HIS A 276 -1.12 14.58 -11.27
C HIS A 276 -1.95 13.33 -11.65
N VAL A 277 -2.63 12.70 -10.69
CA VAL A 277 -3.49 11.53 -10.96
C VAL A 277 -4.49 11.85 -12.07
N GLN A 278 -5.22 12.95 -11.94
CA GLN A 278 -6.20 13.39 -12.94
C GLN A 278 -5.56 13.63 -14.31
N SER A 279 -4.41 14.30 -14.35
CA SER A 279 -3.73 14.64 -15.60
C SER A 279 -3.09 13.45 -16.30
N SER A 280 -2.85 12.35 -15.60
CA SER A 280 -2.26 11.14 -16.17
C SER A 280 -3.29 10.13 -16.67
N MET A 281 -4.57 10.33 -16.37
CA MET A 281 -5.63 9.36 -16.71
C MET A 281 -5.71 9.05 -18.21
N HIS A 282 -5.40 10.04 -19.06
CA HIS A 282 -5.43 9.89 -20.51
C HIS A 282 -4.35 8.95 -21.07
N ARG A 283 -3.34 8.64 -20.27
CA ARG A 283 -2.27 7.72 -20.66
C ARG A 283 -2.68 6.25 -20.63
N TYR A 284 -3.74 5.90 -19.91
CA TYR A 284 -4.21 4.52 -19.83
C TYR A 284 -5.10 4.16 -21.00
N PRO A 285 -4.80 3.12 -21.79
CA PRO A 285 -5.59 2.77 -22.99
C PRO A 285 -6.99 2.23 -22.63
N ASP A 286 -7.11 1.48 -21.54
CA ASP A 286 -8.37 0.92 -21.03
C ASP A 286 -8.51 1.25 -19.55
N LEU A 287 -9.21 2.35 -19.23
CA LEU A 287 -9.34 2.89 -17.89
C LEU A 287 -10.80 2.98 -17.45
N THR A 288 -11.12 2.22 -16.42
CA THR A 288 -12.34 2.40 -15.62
C THR A 288 -12.00 3.22 -14.36
N THR A 289 -12.86 4.16 -13.98
CA THR A 289 -12.63 4.99 -12.79
C THR A 289 -13.79 4.90 -11.80
N SER A 290 -13.46 4.89 -10.50
CA SER A 290 -14.39 5.12 -9.41
C SER A 290 -13.82 6.20 -8.49
N LEU A 291 -14.32 7.43 -8.66
CA LEU A 291 -13.82 8.62 -7.98
C LEU A 291 -14.76 9.02 -6.86
N PHE A 292 -14.21 9.18 -5.67
CA PHE A 292 -14.94 9.54 -4.45
C PHE A 292 -14.75 11.02 -4.14
N PRO A 293 -15.80 11.79 -3.83
CA PRO A 293 -15.66 13.20 -3.50
C PRO A 293 -14.89 13.42 -2.19
N THR A 294 -14.99 12.47 -1.24
CA THR A 294 -14.40 12.51 0.10
C THR A 294 -13.79 11.17 0.47
N GLY A 295 -13.20 11.06 1.66
CA GLY A 295 -12.61 9.82 2.19
C GLY A 295 -11.10 9.87 2.33
N GLY A 296 -10.44 10.87 1.74
CA GLY A 296 -8.99 11.05 1.81
C GLY A 296 -8.23 9.87 1.23
N HIS A 297 -6.99 9.71 1.64
CA HIS A 297 -6.09 8.67 1.12
C HIS A 297 -6.58 7.24 1.34
N LEU A 298 -7.37 7.00 2.38
CA LEU A 298 -7.90 5.66 2.69
C LEU A 298 -9.33 5.44 2.15
N ILE A 299 -9.89 6.40 1.41
CA ILE A 299 -11.28 6.38 0.90
C ILE A 299 -12.28 6.03 2.05
N ALA A 300 -12.02 6.60 3.22
CA ALA A 300 -12.78 6.31 4.43
C ALA A 300 -14.28 6.62 4.26
N GLY A 301 -15.14 5.75 4.78
CA GLY A 301 -16.59 5.87 4.67
C GLY A 301 -17.21 5.30 3.38
N HIS A 302 -16.38 4.87 2.41
CA HIS A 302 -16.85 4.36 1.12
C HIS A 302 -16.55 2.87 0.89
N GLY A 303 -16.26 2.10 1.94
CA GLY A 303 -15.81 0.70 1.83
C GLY A 303 -16.71 -0.19 0.97
N ARG A 304 -18.04 -0.09 1.13
CA ARG A 304 -19.00 -0.87 0.32
C ARG A 304 -18.94 -0.51 -1.16
N GLN A 305 -18.92 0.78 -1.50
CA GLN A 305 -18.84 1.22 -2.91
C GLN A 305 -17.51 0.83 -3.55
N LEU A 306 -16.42 0.87 -2.75
CA LEU A 306 -15.10 0.44 -3.17
C LEU A 306 -15.09 -1.05 -3.49
N GLU A 307 -15.62 -1.88 -2.60
CA GLU A 307 -15.75 -3.32 -2.80
C GLU A 307 -16.60 -3.64 -4.03
N GLU A 308 -17.78 -3.01 -4.16
CA GLU A 308 -18.68 -3.19 -5.31
C GLU A 308 -17.98 -2.82 -6.64
N ALA A 309 -17.18 -1.74 -6.66
CA ALA A 309 -16.42 -1.35 -7.85
C ALA A 309 -15.37 -2.39 -8.23
N ILE A 310 -14.62 -2.91 -7.26
CA ILE A 310 -13.61 -3.95 -7.48
C ILE A 310 -14.28 -5.25 -7.94
N ARG A 311 -15.33 -5.70 -7.28
CA ARG A 311 -16.08 -6.91 -7.66
C ARG A 311 -16.61 -6.85 -9.07
N ARG A 312 -17.20 -5.70 -9.45
CA ARG A 312 -17.71 -5.49 -10.81
C ARG A 312 -16.59 -5.56 -11.83
N PHE A 313 -15.47 -4.90 -11.55
CA PHE A 313 -14.29 -4.92 -12.43
C PHE A 313 -13.73 -6.34 -12.60
N ILE A 314 -13.56 -7.09 -11.52
CA ILE A 314 -13.12 -8.47 -11.57
C ILE A 314 -14.11 -9.31 -12.41
N GLY A 315 -15.43 -9.21 -12.13
CA GLY A 315 -16.44 -9.99 -12.87
C GLY A 315 -16.55 -9.66 -14.36
N GLN A 316 -16.11 -8.47 -14.78
CA GLN A 316 -16.07 -8.08 -16.20
C GLN A 316 -14.84 -8.60 -16.95
N HIS A 317 -13.76 -8.92 -16.21
CA HIS A 317 -12.46 -9.29 -16.79
C HIS A 317 -11.94 -10.65 -16.30
N ALA A 318 -12.76 -11.39 -15.54
CA ALA A 318 -12.54 -12.80 -15.24
C ALA A 318 -12.65 -13.60 -16.54
N GLY A 319 -11.59 -14.37 -16.86
CA GLY A 319 -11.48 -15.11 -18.13
C GLY A 319 -11.16 -16.56 -17.94
#